data_0b4afa0d5f8857b9c38ba4957b4f35cd
#
_entry.id   0b4afa0d5f8857b9c38ba4957b4f35cd
#
_cell.length_a   1.000
_cell.length_b   1.000
_cell.length_c   1.000
_cell.angle_alpha   90.00
_cell.angle_beta   90.00
_cell.angle_gamma   90.00
#
_symmetry.space_group_name_H-M   'P 1'
#
loop_
_entity.id
_entity.type
_entity.pdbx_description
1 polymer ?
#
loop_
_entity_poly.entity_id
_entity_poly.type
_entity_poly.pdbx_seq_one_letter_code
_entity_poly.pdbx_strand_id
1 'polypeptide(L)'
;MALKRMDNIGIVVEDLAAVIDFFRELGLELEGRATVEGEWAGRVTGLGDQRVEIAMMRTPDGHGRLELSRFVTPPAVEDHRNAPVNALGYLRVMFAVDDIDDTLERLRAHGAQLVGEVVQYKAAYRLCYIRGPEGLLIGLAQELS
;
A
#
# COMPACT_ATOMS: atom_id res chain seq x y z
N MET A 1 14.26 -27.05 0.02
CA MET A 1 13.74 -26.06 0.80
C MET A 1 13.46 -24.90 0.00
N ALA A 2 12.44 -24.29 0.33
CA ALA A 2 12.15 -23.36 -0.66
C ALA A 2 11.22 -22.29 -0.18
N LEU A 3 11.67 -21.10 -0.42
CA LEU A 3 10.78 -19.96 -0.44
C LEU A 3 9.83 -20.17 -1.60
N LYS A 4 8.52 -20.10 -1.38
CA LYS A 4 7.55 -20.28 -2.45
C LYS A 4 7.25 -18.96 -3.16
N ARG A 5 6.99 -17.91 -2.41
CA ARG A 5 6.61 -16.61 -2.97
C ARG A 5 6.57 -15.58 -1.85
N MET A 6 6.57 -14.33 -2.25
CA MET A 6 6.20 -13.26 -1.33
C MET A 6 4.67 -13.22 -1.27
N ASP A 7 4.10 -13.47 -0.10
CA ASP A 7 2.65 -13.62 0.03
C ASP A 7 1.91 -12.29 -0.01
N ASN A 8 2.32 -11.34 0.83
CA ASN A 8 1.74 -9.99 0.82
C ASN A 8 2.65 -9.00 1.52
N ILE A 9 2.33 -7.73 1.36
CA ILE A 9 2.91 -6.64 2.14
C ILE A 9 1.80 -6.07 2.99
N GLY A 10 2.03 -5.98 4.30
CA GLY A 10 1.04 -5.45 5.23
C GLY A 10 1.20 -3.96 5.44
N ILE A 11 0.08 -3.24 5.46
CA ILE A 11 0.05 -1.81 5.73
C ILE A 11 -1.04 -1.56 6.78
N VAL A 12 -0.65 -0.95 7.89
CA VAL A 12 -1.60 -0.56 8.93
C VAL A 12 -2.15 0.82 8.61
N VAL A 13 -3.46 0.95 8.58
CA VAL A 13 -4.15 2.20 8.19
C VAL A 13 -5.25 2.54 9.19
N GLU A 14 -5.73 3.77 9.16
CA GLU A 14 -6.83 4.21 10.01
C GLU A 14 -8.16 4.15 9.29
N ASP A 15 -8.20 4.60 8.04
CA ASP A 15 -9.42 4.64 7.23
C ASP A 15 -9.35 3.58 6.13
N LEU A 16 -9.80 2.39 6.48
CA LEU A 16 -9.73 1.25 5.57
C LEU A 16 -10.47 1.50 4.26
N ALA A 17 -11.67 2.08 4.34
CA ALA A 17 -12.48 2.35 3.15
C ALA A 17 -11.80 3.30 2.17
N ALA A 18 -11.24 4.39 2.68
CA ALA A 18 -10.56 5.37 1.84
C ALA A 18 -9.30 4.78 1.18
N VAL A 19 -8.57 3.95 1.91
CA VAL A 19 -7.36 3.32 1.38
C VAL A 19 -7.72 2.28 0.33
N ILE A 20 -8.77 1.51 0.55
CA ILE A 20 -9.29 0.58 -0.47
C ILE A 20 -9.63 1.34 -1.75
N ASP A 21 -10.35 2.44 -1.64
CA ASP A 21 -10.76 3.23 -2.81
C ASP A 21 -9.55 3.77 -3.57
N PHE A 22 -8.53 4.23 -2.85
CA PHE A 22 -7.30 4.68 -3.47
C PHE A 22 -6.63 3.56 -4.29
N PHE A 23 -6.47 2.37 -3.70
CA PHE A 23 -5.81 1.27 -4.39
C PHE A 23 -6.66 0.72 -5.53
N ARG A 24 -8.00 0.77 -5.42
CA ARG A 24 -8.87 0.44 -6.54
C ARG A 24 -8.67 1.40 -7.70
N GLU A 25 -8.57 2.70 -7.42
CA GLU A 25 -8.33 3.70 -8.46
C GLU A 25 -6.97 3.50 -9.12
N LEU A 26 -5.97 3.08 -8.36
CA LEU A 26 -4.66 2.73 -8.91
C LEU A 26 -4.74 1.52 -9.83
N GLY A 27 -5.65 0.59 -9.57
CA GLY A 27 -5.85 -0.58 -10.41
C GLY A 27 -5.84 -1.91 -9.68
N LEU A 28 -5.70 -1.91 -8.35
CA LEU A 28 -5.79 -3.15 -7.60
C LEU A 28 -7.25 -3.56 -7.44
N GLU A 29 -7.45 -4.86 -7.26
CA GLU A 29 -8.76 -5.43 -7.02
C GLU A 29 -8.90 -5.82 -5.56
N LEU A 30 -10.07 -5.56 -4.98
CA LEU A 30 -10.37 -6.03 -3.64
C LEU A 30 -10.67 -7.53 -3.70
N GLU A 31 -9.81 -8.32 -3.10
CA GLU A 31 -9.97 -9.77 -3.08
C GLU A 31 -10.94 -10.21 -1.99
N GLY A 32 -10.93 -9.54 -0.85
CA GLY A 32 -11.82 -9.85 0.25
C GLY A 32 -11.60 -8.97 1.47
N ARG A 33 -12.57 -8.98 2.36
CA ARG A 33 -12.50 -8.30 3.66
C ARG A 33 -12.86 -9.29 4.74
N ALA A 34 -12.25 -9.13 5.91
CA ALA A 34 -12.56 -9.97 7.06
C ALA A 34 -12.24 -9.25 8.36
N THR A 35 -12.84 -9.72 9.44
CA THR A 35 -12.43 -9.33 10.78
C THR A 35 -11.68 -10.50 11.38
N VAL A 36 -10.45 -10.25 11.82
CA VAL A 36 -9.61 -11.24 12.48
C VAL A 36 -9.59 -10.90 13.96
N GLU A 37 -10.05 -11.81 14.80
CA GLU A 37 -10.13 -11.55 16.22
C GLU A 37 -9.90 -12.81 17.04
N GLY A 38 -9.62 -12.59 18.32
CA GLY A 38 -9.45 -13.67 19.29
C GLY A 38 -8.02 -13.84 19.76
N GLU A 39 -7.88 -14.76 20.69
CA GLU A 39 -6.60 -15.04 21.34
C GLU A 39 -5.55 -15.56 20.37
N TRP A 40 -5.94 -16.39 19.42
CA TRP A 40 -4.99 -16.97 18.47
C TRP A 40 -4.28 -15.90 17.65
N ALA A 41 -5.02 -14.86 17.24
CA ALA A 41 -4.45 -13.76 16.48
C ALA A 41 -3.42 -12.99 17.31
N GLY A 42 -3.75 -12.74 18.58
CA GLY A 42 -2.82 -12.09 19.49
C GLY A 42 -1.57 -12.90 19.75
N ARG A 43 -1.68 -14.22 19.73
CA ARG A 43 -0.50 -15.08 19.89
C ARG A 43 0.44 -14.99 18.70
N VAL A 44 -0.10 -14.77 17.49
CA VAL A 44 0.73 -14.56 16.29
C VAL A 44 1.47 -13.25 16.37
N THR A 45 0.79 -12.17 16.74
CA THR A 45 1.37 -10.82 16.72
C THR A 45 2.08 -10.43 18.01
N GLY A 46 1.81 -11.13 19.11
CA GLY A 46 2.34 -10.76 20.42
C GLY A 46 1.55 -9.66 21.11
N LEU A 47 0.42 -9.25 20.56
CA LEU A 47 -0.36 -8.13 21.11
C LEU A 47 -1.45 -8.57 22.12
N GLY A 48 -1.58 -9.86 22.34
CA GLY A 48 -2.64 -10.39 23.20
C GLY A 48 -3.96 -10.49 22.45
N ASP A 49 -5.07 -10.36 23.15
CA ASP A 49 -6.37 -10.43 22.52
C ASP A 49 -6.55 -9.24 21.57
N GLN A 50 -6.92 -9.53 20.34
CA GLN A 50 -6.97 -8.47 19.33
C GLN A 50 -8.18 -8.59 18.41
N ARG A 51 -8.54 -7.46 17.82
CA ARG A 51 -9.54 -7.37 16.76
C ARG A 51 -9.02 -6.46 15.68
N VAL A 52 -8.92 -6.98 14.47
CA VAL A 52 -8.35 -6.27 13.32
C VAL A 52 -9.27 -6.47 12.13
N GLU A 53 -9.62 -5.37 11.48
CA GLU A 53 -10.31 -5.43 10.20
C GLU A 53 -9.27 -5.46 9.10
N ILE A 54 -9.37 -6.40 8.18
CA ILE A 54 -8.42 -6.51 7.08
C ILE A 54 -9.13 -6.43 5.73
N ALA A 55 -8.37 -5.97 4.74
CA ALA A 55 -8.77 -6.02 3.36
C ALA A 55 -7.58 -6.51 2.55
N MET A 56 -7.81 -7.51 1.72
CA MET A 56 -6.77 -8.04 0.84
C MET A 56 -6.97 -7.47 -0.54
N MET A 57 -5.97 -6.78 -1.05
CA MET A 57 -5.95 -6.21 -2.39
C MET A 57 -4.95 -6.97 -3.24
N ARG A 58 -5.26 -7.18 -4.52
CA ARG A 58 -4.32 -7.87 -5.40
C ARG A 58 -4.13 -7.09 -6.70
N THR A 59 -2.95 -7.24 -7.30
CA THR A 59 -2.67 -6.69 -8.62
C THR A 59 -3.42 -7.49 -9.70
N PRO A 60 -3.73 -6.86 -10.86
CA PRO A 60 -4.49 -7.55 -11.92
C PRO A 60 -3.85 -8.84 -12.43
N ASP A 61 -2.51 -8.91 -12.39
CA ASP A 61 -1.79 -10.13 -12.79
C ASP A 61 -1.86 -11.24 -11.75
N GLY A 62 -2.40 -10.95 -10.55
CA GLY A 62 -2.54 -11.92 -9.48
C GLY A 62 -1.27 -12.22 -8.71
N HIS A 63 -0.16 -11.55 -9.01
CA HIS A 63 1.13 -11.86 -8.37
C HIS A 63 1.45 -11.01 -7.15
N GLY A 64 0.85 -9.83 -7.03
CA GLY A 64 1.11 -8.93 -5.91
C GLY A 64 -0.11 -8.75 -5.03
N ARG A 65 0.10 -8.74 -3.71
CA ARG A 65 -0.97 -8.52 -2.73
C ARG A 65 -0.55 -7.54 -1.67
N LEU A 66 -1.52 -6.74 -1.24
CA LEU A 66 -1.41 -5.90 -0.06
C LEU A 66 -2.43 -6.38 0.96
N GLU A 67 -2.02 -6.48 2.21
CA GLU A 67 -2.96 -6.67 3.32
C GLU A 67 -3.11 -5.34 4.05
N LEU A 68 -4.27 -4.73 3.92
CA LEU A 68 -4.58 -3.49 4.63
C LEU A 68 -5.22 -3.86 5.96
N SER A 69 -4.70 -3.30 7.06
CA SER A 69 -5.15 -3.67 8.41
C SER A 69 -5.53 -2.44 9.20
N ARG A 70 -6.73 -2.45 9.77
CA ARG A 70 -7.17 -1.44 10.71
C ARG A 70 -7.33 -2.08 12.08
N PHE A 71 -6.47 -1.69 13.01
CA PHE A 71 -6.53 -2.23 14.37
C PHE A 71 -7.65 -1.55 15.17
N VAL A 72 -8.59 -2.36 15.64
CA VAL A 72 -9.66 -1.89 16.51
C VAL A 72 -9.22 -2.06 17.96
N THR A 73 -8.69 -3.23 18.31
CA THR A 73 -8.18 -3.56 19.64
C THR A 73 -6.93 -4.44 19.50
N PRO A 74 -5.80 -4.07 20.08
CA PRO A 74 -5.48 -2.73 20.59
C PRO A 74 -5.40 -1.72 19.46
N PRO A 75 -5.58 -0.42 19.71
CA PRO A 75 -5.50 0.58 18.66
C PRO A 75 -4.08 0.71 18.10
N ALA A 76 -3.97 1.23 16.88
CA ALA A 76 -2.68 1.54 16.29
C ALA A 76 -1.92 2.53 17.16
N VAL A 77 -0.59 2.40 17.22
CA VAL A 77 0.20 3.13 18.23
C VAL A 77 1.05 4.24 17.64
N GLU A 78 1.98 3.96 16.78
CA GLU A 78 2.92 4.95 16.30
C GLU A 78 2.61 5.38 14.88
N ASP A 79 3.10 6.54 14.50
CA ASP A 79 2.79 7.10 13.19
C ASP A 79 4.07 7.31 12.39
N HIS A 80 4.32 6.45 11.42
CA HIS A 80 5.45 6.55 10.50
C HIS A 80 5.05 7.17 9.16
N ARG A 81 3.78 7.46 8.99
CA ARG A 81 3.28 8.08 7.77
C ARG A 81 3.95 9.45 7.63
N ASN A 82 4.19 9.90 6.45
CA ASN A 82 4.88 11.17 6.19
C ASN A 82 6.35 11.22 6.62
N ALA A 83 6.93 10.10 7.03
CA ALA A 83 8.36 10.06 7.27
C ALA A 83 9.13 10.38 5.98
N PRO A 84 10.32 10.99 6.06
CA PRO A 84 11.12 11.21 4.86
C PRO A 84 11.39 9.91 4.13
N VAL A 85 11.53 9.97 2.81
CA VAL A 85 11.70 8.76 1.99
C VAL A 85 12.93 7.94 2.38
N ASN A 86 13.89 8.55 3.06
CA ASN A 86 15.11 7.88 3.52
C ASN A 86 15.08 7.53 5.01
N ALA A 87 13.92 7.54 5.64
CA ALA A 87 13.81 7.11 7.03
C ALA A 87 14.08 5.62 7.13
N LEU A 88 14.88 5.23 8.12
CA LEU A 88 15.19 3.82 8.32
C LEU A 88 13.91 3.02 8.62
N GLY A 89 13.75 1.90 7.93
CA GLY A 89 12.61 1.01 8.14
C GLY A 89 11.30 1.45 7.49
N TYR A 90 11.25 2.66 6.92
CA TYR A 90 10.04 3.13 6.24
C TYR A 90 9.91 2.45 4.88
N LEU A 91 8.74 1.91 4.62
CA LEU A 91 8.51 1.12 3.41
C LEU A 91 7.85 1.94 2.31
N ARG A 92 8.20 1.60 1.10
CA ARG A 92 7.58 2.10 -0.11
C ARG A 92 7.12 0.91 -0.93
N VAL A 93 5.94 1.02 -1.52
CA VAL A 93 5.47 0.03 -2.49
C VAL A 93 5.47 0.69 -3.86
N MET A 94 6.12 0.06 -4.83
CA MET A 94 6.20 0.59 -6.19
C MET A 94 5.36 -0.26 -7.13
N PHE A 95 4.61 0.40 -8.00
CA PHE A 95 3.79 -0.25 -9.00
C PHE A 95 4.21 0.19 -10.40
N ALA A 96 4.25 -0.76 -11.31
CA ALA A 96 4.41 -0.46 -12.73
C ALA A 96 3.04 -0.11 -13.30
N VAL A 97 2.96 0.97 -14.05
CA VAL A 97 1.73 1.45 -14.67
C VAL A 97 1.95 1.68 -16.15
N ASP A 98 0.87 1.66 -16.93
CA ASP A 98 0.96 1.87 -18.37
C ASP A 98 1.16 3.34 -18.74
N ASP A 99 0.53 4.24 -17.99
CA ASP A 99 0.56 5.67 -18.27
C ASP A 99 0.62 6.43 -16.95
N ILE A 100 1.80 6.95 -16.62
CA ILE A 100 2.02 7.61 -15.35
C ILE A 100 1.25 8.92 -15.23
N ASP A 101 1.10 9.67 -16.32
CA ASP A 101 0.36 10.93 -16.27
C ASP A 101 -1.13 10.70 -16.03
N ASP A 102 -1.71 9.73 -16.71
CA ASP A 102 -3.11 9.36 -16.49
C ASP A 102 -3.33 8.84 -15.07
N THR A 103 -2.43 7.99 -14.59
CA THR A 103 -2.50 7.45 -13.23
C THR A 103 -2.47 8.56 -12.21
N LEU A 104 -1.54 9.50 -12.33
CA LEU A 104 -1.43 10.63 -11.42
C LEU A 104 -2.70 11.50 -11.43
N GLU A 105 -3.25 11.76 -12.61
CA GLU A 105 -4.47 12.55 -12.70
C GLU A 105 -5.63 11.90 -11.95
N ARG A 106 -5.81 10.61 -12.14
CA ARG A 106 -6.86 9.87 -11.43
C ARG A 106 -6.64 9.83 -9.93
N LEU A 107 -5.39 9.62 -9.50
CA LEU A 107 -5.08 9.52 -8.07
C LEU A 107 -5.14 10.87 -7.35
N ARG A 108 -4.97 11.99 -8.05
CA ARG A 108 -5.13 13.31 -7.45
C ARG A 108 -6.51 13.51 -6.87
N ALA A 109 -7.54 12.94 -7.48
CA ALA A 109 -8.90 12.99 -6.95
C ALA A 109 -9.02 12.28 -5.59
N HIS A 110 -8.09 11.39 -5.29
CA HIS A 110 -8.01 10.69 -4.01
C HIS A 110 -6.95 11.30 -3.08
N GLY A 111 -6.51 12.52 -3.37
CA GLY A 111 -5.60 13.26 -2.51
C GLY A 111 -4.11 12.98 -2.69
N ALA A 112 -3.74 12.24 -3.73
CA ALA A 112 -2.33 11.94 -3.98
C ALA A 112 -1.54 13.21 -4.32
N GLN A 113 -0.31 13.30 -3.80
CA GLN A 113 0.60 14.42 -4.04
C GLN A 113 1.98 13.90 -4.39
N LEU A 114 2.62 14.55 -5.36
CA LEU A 114 3.99 14.22 -5.71
C LEU A 114 4.93 14.56 -4.55
N VAL A 115 5.88 13.67 -4.28
CA VAL A 115 6.95 13.92 -3.32
C VAL A 115 8.02 14.81 -3.96
N GLY A 116 8.47 14.43 -5.13
CA GLY A 116 9.39 15.20 -5.94
C GLY A 116 8.78 15.48 -7.30
N GLU A 117 9.43 15.03 -8.35
CA GLU A 117 8.99 15.24 -9.72
C GLU A 117 8.82 13.91 -10.45
N VAL A 118 8.06 13.94 -11.54
CA VAL A 118 8.09 12.84 -12.49
C VAL A 118 9.36 13.01 -13.33
N VAL A 119 10.22 12.02 -13.31
CA VAL A 119 11.53 12.08 -13.97
C VAL A 119 11.66 10.93 -14.96
N GLN A 120 12.19 11.24 -16.13
CA GLN A 120 12.53 10.21 -17.10
C GLN A 120 13.98 9.79 -16.91
N TYR A 121 14.18 8.49 -16.73
CA TYR A 121 15.52 7.91 -16.65
C TYR A 121 15.89 7.30 -18.01
N LYS A 122 16.76 7.97 -18.75
CA LYS A 122 17.19 7.56 -20.09
C LYS A 122 15.96 7.34 -20.98
N ALA A 123 15.99 6.36 -21.87
CA ALA A 123 14.83 5.95 -22.66
C ALA A 123 14.12 4.75 -22.04
N ALA A 124 14.35 4.48 -20.78
CA ALA A 124 13.90 3.26 -20.10
C ALA A 124 12.62 3.44 -19.29
N TYR A 125 12.58 4.47 -18.43
CA TYR A 125 11.46 4.63 -17.49
C TYR A 125 11.10 6.07 -17.27
N ARG A 126 9.85 6.28 -16.87
CA ARG A 126 9.42 7.48 -16.15
C ARG A 126 9.05 7.05 -14.75
N LEU A 127 9.49 7.81 -13.76
CA LEU A 127 9.37 7.42 -12.36
C LEU A 127 8.89 8.60 -11.51
N CYS A 128 8.12 8.31 -10.48
CA CYS A 128 7.82 9.29 -9.44
C CYS A 128 7.47 8.60 -8.14
N TYR A 129 7.55 9.36 -7.04
CA TYR A 129 6.99 8.97 -5.75
C TYR A 129 5.83 9.89 -5.43
N ILE A 130 4.80 9.34 -4.81
CA ILE A 130 3.65 10.09 -4.34
C ILE A 130 3.37 9.74 -2.88
N ARG A 131 2.68 10.66 -2.20
CA ARG A 131 2.00 10.38 -0.94
C ARG A 131 0.56 10.05 -1.27
N GLY A 132 0.14 8.86 -0.91
CA GLY A 132 -1.25 8.45 -1.02
C GLY A 132 -2.04 8.82 0.23
N PRO A 133 -3.20 8.20 0.46
CA PRO A 133 -3.97 8.46 1.66
C PRO A 133 -3.14 8.17 2.90
N GLU A 134 -3.36 8.96 3.94
CA GLU A 134 -2.64 8.84 5.21
C GLU A 134 -1.12 9.04 5.07
N GLY A 135 -0.67 9.66 3.99
CA GLY A 135 0.75 9.92 3.77
C GLY A 135 1.57 8.72 3.32
N LEU A 136 0.93 7.63 2.91
CA LEU A 136 1.62 6.43 2.48
C LEU A 136 2.50 6.69 1.26
N LEU A 137 3.73 6.19 1.29
CA LEU A 137 4.70 6.38 0.21
C LEU A 137 4.50 5.32 -0.87
N ILE A 138 4.17 5.77 -2.06
CA ILE A 138 3.90 4.91 -3.22
C ILE A 138 4.82 5.34 -4.36
N GLY A 139 5.45 4.38 -5.01
CA GLY A 139 6.23 4.64 -6.23
C GLY A 139 5.44 4.22 -7.46
N LEU A 140 5.59 4.96 -8.53
CA LEU A 140 5.01 4.64 -9.84
C LEU A 140 6.11 4.60 -10.87
N ALA A 141 6.09 3.59 -11.73
CA ALA A 141 7.05 3.43 -12.79
C ALA A 141 6.33 3.09 -14.09
N GLN A 142 6.69 3.79 -15.16
CA GLN A 142 6.20 3.49 -16.51
C GLN A 142 7.38 3.09 -17.37
N GLU A 143 7.32 1.90 -17.92
CA GLU A 143 8.33 1.45 -18.88
C GLU A 143 8.11 2.14 -20.21
N LEU A 144 9.19 2.59 -20.83
CA LEU A 144 9.13 3.30 -22.09
C LEU A 144 9.47 2.40 -23.29
N SER A 145 9.07 1.16 -23.22
CA SER A 145 9.30 0.15 -24.23
C SER A 145 10.66 -0.53 -24.10
#